data_3e79448028a0d95006e057b566530ba8
#
_entry.id   3e79448028a0d95006e057b566530ba8
#
_cell.length_a   1.000
_cell.length_b   1.000
_cell.length_c   1.000
_cell.angle_alpha   90.00
_cell.angle_beta   90.00
_cell.angle_gamma   90.00
#
_symmetry.space_group_name_H-M   'P 1'
#
loop_
_entity.id
_entity.type
_entity.pdbx_description
1 polymer ?
#
loop_
_entity_poly.entity_id
_entity_poly.type
_entity_poly.pdbx_seq_one_letter_code
_entity_poly.pdbx_strand_id
1 'polypeptide(L)'
;MDNRTQEFLTQPVMPLLIKMSAPNTIAFFIQSIVVLTEVWFISKLGTNSLAAVALAFPLLMITQTMSGGALGGAVTSAIARSMGANDIDKAEKLIWHSIVISLGGALTFLIIFLLFGKQLLFLLGGRGDILQESYMYCSVLFFGGLILWLSGSLSAVLRGMGNMRFPATLMVCTSFLQVLLSGGFILGLSLIHI
;
A
#
# COMPACT_ATOMS: atom_id res chain seq x y z
N MET A 1 -25.98 18.28 9.33
CA MET A 1 -25.46 17.40 8.27
C MET A 1 -24.51 18.22 7.41
N ASP A 2 -23.30 17.73 7.22
CA ASP A 2 -22.32 18.40 6.38
C ASP A 2 -22.81 18.41 4.91
N ASN A 3 -22.55 19.49 4.17
CA ASN A 3 -22.97 19.66 2.76
C ASN A 3 -22.57 18.46 1.87
N ARG A 4 -21.47 17.79 2.20
CA ARG A 4 -21.02 16.58 1.50
C ARG A 4 -21.93 15.38 1.72
N THR A 5 -22.42 15.19 2.93
CA THR A 5 -23.34 14.07 3.25
C THR A 5 -24.67 14.25 2.53
N GLN A 6 -25.18 15.49 2.42
CA GLN A 6 -26.38 15.79 1.64
C GLN A 6 -26.17 15.55 0.15
N GLU A 7 -25.00 15.93 -0.40
CA GLU A 7 -24.65 15.66 -1.80
C GLU A 7 -24.69 14.16 -2.12
N PHE A 8 -24.18 13.31 -1.22
CA PHE A 8 -24.19 11.85 -1.41
C PHE A 8 -25.60 11.22 -1.36
N LEU A 9 -26.53 11.83 -0.63
CA LEU A 9 -27.90 11.31 -0.50
C LEU A 9 -28.82 11.77 -1.63
N THR A 10 -28.52 12.89 -2.30
CA THR A 10 -29.43 13.54 -3.26
C THR A 10 -29.01 13.39 -4.71
N GLN A 11 -27.72 13.11 -5.00
CA GLN A 11 -27.24 12.95 -6.39
C GLN A 11 -27.61 11.60 -6.99
N PRO A 12 -27.81 11.54 -8.34
CA PRO A 12 -27.94 10.27 -9.04
C PRO A 12 -26.72 9.37 -8.81
N VAL A 13 -26.97 8.07 -8.60
CA VAL A 13 -25.92 7.12 -8.19
C VAL A 13 -24.77 7.04 -9.20
N MET A 14 -25.05 6.99 -10.49
CA MET A 14 -24.02 6.78 -11.52
C MET A 14 -23.00 7.94 -11.63
N PRO A 15 -23.41 9.21 -11.73
CA PRO A 15 -22.48 10.33 -11.72
C PRO A 15 -21.66 10.41 -10.43
N LEU A 16 -22.29 10.11 -9.29
CA LEU A 16 -21.62 10.09 -7.99
C LEU A 16 -20.53 9.01 -7.94
N LEU A 17 -20.82 7.79 -8.39
CA LEU A 17 -19.85 6.69 -8.47
C LEU A 17 -18.66 7.08 -9.35
N ILE A 18 -18.88 7.64 -10.54
CA ILE A 18 -17.81 8.08 -11.44
C ILE A 18 -16.97 9.18 -10.77
N LYS A 19 -17.61 10.17 -10.15
CA LYS A 19 -16.92 11.28 -9.46
C LYS A 19 -16.03 10.78 -8.31
N MET A 20 -16.47 9.75 -7.60
CA MET A 20 -15.73 9.17 -6.47
C MET A 20 -14.66 8.18 -6.89
N SER A 21 -14.91 7.37 -7.91
CA SER A 21 -13.97 6.33 -8.35
C SER A 21 -12.85 6.88 -9.26
N ALA A 22 -13.12 7.90 -10.07
CA ALA A 22 -12.16 8.42 -11.04
C ALA A 22 -10.79 8.80 -10.43
N PRO A 23 -10.68 9.53 -9.30
CA PRO A 23 -9.39 9.86 -8.71
C PRO A 23 -8.57 8.63 -8.32
N ASN A 24 -9.22 7.62 -7.74
CA ASN A 24 -8.57 6.38 -7.35
C ASN A 24 -8.16 5.54 -8.56
N THR A 25 -9.01 5.45 -9.59
CA THR A 25 -8.72 4.72 -10.82
C THR A 25 -7.49 5.30 -11.52
N ILE A 26 -7.41 6.64 -11.64
CA ILE A 26 -6.24 7.32 -12.20
C ILE A 26 -5.00 7.05 -11.37
N ALA A 27 -5.09 7.14 -10.03
CA ALA A 27 -3.97 6.87 -9.14
C ALA A 27 -3.46 5.42 -9.27
N PHE A 28 -4.35 4.42 -9.35
CA PHE A 28 -3.96 3.02 -9.56
C PHE A 28 -3.35 2.78 -10.94
N PHE A 29 -3.84 3.46 -11.98
CA PHE A 29 -3.24 3.38 -13.31
C PHE A 29 -1.80 3.92 -13.30
N ILE A 30 -1.58 5.09 -12.68
CA ILE A 30 -0.24 5.66 -12.50
C ILE A 30 0.64 4.71 -11.70
N GLN A 31 0.14 4.14 -10.61
CA GLN A 31 0.88 3.17 -9.80
C GLN A 31 1.29 1.93 -10.60
N SER A 32 0.44 1.45 -11.51
CA SER A 32 0.79 0.33 -12.39
C SER A 32 1.96 0.66 -13.32
N ILE A 33 2.00 1.88 -13.86
CA ILE A 33 3.13 2.36 -14.67
C ILE A 33 4.41 2.42 -13.82
N VAL A 34 4.31 2.91 -12.58
CA VAL A 34 5.44 2.97 -11.66
C VAL A 34 6.01 1.59 -11.37
N VAL A 35 5.16 0.61 -11.09
CA VAL A 35 5.60 -0.79 -10.85
C VAL A 35 6.34 -1.35 -12.07
N LEU A 36 5.84 -1.13 -13.28
CA LEU A 36 6.53 -1.55 -14.51
C LEU A 36 7.88 -0.85 -14.68
N THR A 37 7.95 0.44 -14.37
CA THR A 37 9.19 1.22 -14.41
C THR A 37 10.20 0.70 -13.39
N GLU A 38 9.77 0.35 -12.19
CA GLU A 38 10.64 -0.24 -11.16
C GLU A 38 11.19 -1.61 -11.58
N VAL A 39 10.34 -2.47 -12.15
CA VAL A 39 10.80 -3.76 -12.69
C VAL A 39 11.84 -3.53 -13.78
N TRP A 40 11.67 -2.51 -14.64
CA TRP A 40 12.67 -2.15 -15.65
C TRP A 40 13.97 -1.67 -15.02
N PHE A 41 13.94 -0.82 -13.98
CA PHE A 41 15.14 -0.40 -13.25
C PHE A 41 15.87 -1.60 -12.62
N ILE A 42 15.13 -2.47 -11.93
CA ILE A 42 15.70 -3.65 -11.28
C ILE A 42 16.32 -4.62 -12.31
N SER A 43 15.74 -4.73 -13.51
CA SER A 43 16.30 -5.56 -14.57
C SER A 43 17.70 -5.13 -15.02
N LYS A 44 18.07 -3.86 -14.79
CA LYS A 44 19.42 -3.35 -15.08
C LYS A 44 20.48 -3.80 -14.06
N LEU A 45 20.04 -4.21 -12.86
CA LEU A 45 20.93 -4.77 -11.82
C LEU A 45 21.29 -6.23 -12.07
N GLY A 46 20.63 -6.90 -13.02
CA GLY A 46 20.89 -8.29 -13.40
C GLY A 46 19.73 -9.23 -13.10
N THR A 47 19.86 -10.45 -13.60
CA THR A 47 18.81 -11.48 -13.51
C THR A 47 18.59 -11.98 -12.08
N ASN A 48 19.63 -12.00 -11.25
CA ASN A 48 19.54 -12.45 -9.85
C ASN A 48 18.66 -11.50 -9.02
N SER A 49 18.90 -10.19 -9.14
CA SER A 49 18.11 -9.17 -8.42
C SER A 49 16.65 -9.18 -8.89
N LEU A 50 16.41 -9.36 -10.19
CA LEU A 50 15.04 -9.50 -10.70
C LEU A 50 14.36 -10.76 -10.16
N ALA A 51 15.06 -11.88 -10.11
CA ALA A 51 14.56 -13.14 -9.56
C ALA A 51 14.29 -13.02 -8.04
N ALA A 52 15.15 -12.29 -7.30
CA ALA A 52 14.97 -12.06 -5.88
C ALA A 52 13.70 -11.25 -5.57
N VAL A 53 13.42 -10.20 -6.36
CA VAL A 53 12.18 -9.42 -6.22
C VAL A 53 10.95 -10.24 -6.61
N ALA A 54 11.04 -11.02 -7.70
CA ALA A 54 9.95 -11.90 -8.10
C ALA A 54 9.62 -12.95 -7.02
N LEU A 55 10.64 -13.50 -6.34
CA LEU A 55 10.48 -14.43 -5.23
C LEU A 55 9.80 -13.78 -4.01
N ALA A 56 10.06 -12.50 -3.75
CA ALA A 56 9.44 -11.73 -2.67
C ALA A 56 7.95 -11.40 -2.93
N PHE A 57 7.55 -11.33 -4.20
CA PHE A 57 6.24 -10.83 -4.63
C PHE A 57 5.03 -11.51 -3.95
N PRO A 58 4.96 -12.85 -3.80
CA PRO A 58 3.83 -13.49 -3.10
C PRO A 58 3.67 -13.02 -1.66
N LEU A 59 4.76 -12.84 -0.92
CA LEU A 59 4.72 -12.36 0.47
C LEU A 59 4.23 -10.92 0.56
N LEU A 60 4.67 -10.07 -0.37
CA LEU A 60 4.24 -8.69 -0.46
C LEU A 60 2.77 -8.59 -0.84
N MET A 61 2.28 -9.42 -1.76
CA MET A 61 0.88 -9.46 -2.16
C MET A 61 -0.05 -9.83 -1.00
N ILE A 62 0.31 -10.84 -0.21
CA ILE A 62 -0.46 -11.22 0.98
C ILE A 62 -0.52 -10.04 1.95
N THR A 63 0.61 -9.41 2.24
CA THR A 63 0.70 -8.27 3.16
C THR A 63 -0.14 -7.09 2.68
N GLN A 64 -0.07 -6.74 1.40
CA GLN A 64 -0.85 -5.65 0.81
C GLN A 64 -2.35 -5.96 0.79
N THR A 65 -2.74 -7.19 0.46
CA THR A 65 -4.15 -7.59 0.45
C THR A 65 -4.75 -7.55 1.85
N MET A 66 -4.02 -7.97 2.85
CA MET A 66 -4.47 -7.89 4.25
C MET A 66 -4.58 -6.45 4.73
N SER A 67 -3.60 -5.61 4.48
CA SER A 67 -3.57 -4.21 4.90
C SER A 67 -4.60 -3.35 4.14
N GLY A 68 -4.45 -3.25 2.82
CA GLY A 68 -5.24 -2.34 1.98
C GLY A 68 -6.59 -2.91 1.59
N GLY A 69 -6.66 -4.21 1.29
CA GLY A 69 -7.89 -4.89 0.87
C GLY A 69 -8.82 -5.17 2.05
N ALA A 70 -8.44 -6.06 2.94
CA ALA A 70 -9.30 -6.51 4.03
C ALA A 70 -9.50 -5.43 5.10
N LEU A 71 -8.41 -4.96 5.73
CA LEU A 71 -8.50 -3.91 6.76
C LEU A 71 -8.97 -2.59 6.19
N GLY A 72 -8.40 -2.13 5.08
CA GLY A 72 -8.76 -0.85 4.47
C GLY A 72 -10.22 -0.82 4.03
N GLY A 73 -10.75 -1.90 3.46
CA GLY A 73 -12.15 -2.04 3.09
C GLY A 73 -13.09 -2.01 4.31
N ALA A 74 -12.75 -2.75 5.36
CA ALA A 74 -13.52 -2.78 6.61
C ALA A 74 -13.56 -1.40 7.29
N VAL A 75 -12.41 -0.73 7.40
CA VAL A 75 -12.29 0.61 7.99
C VAL A 75 -13.10 1.62 7.19
N THR A 76 -12.94 1.68 5.87
CA THR A 76 -13.69 2.59 4.99
C THR A 76 -15.20 2.39 5.17
N SER A 77 -15.68 1.15 5.18
CA SER A 77 -17.10 0.82 5.34
C SER A 77 -17.63 1.19 6.73
N ALA A 78 -16.87 0.91 7.78
CA ALA A 78 -17.28 1.21 9.16
C ALA A 78 -17.37 2.72 9.40
N ILE A 79 -16.37 3.48 8.96
CA ILE A 79 -16.35 4.95 9.06
C ILE A 79 -17.50 5.57 8.25
N ALA A 80 -17.69 5.13 6.99
CA ALA A 80 -18.76 5.64 6.15
C ALA A 80 -20.15 5.46 6.79
N ARG A 81 -20.41 4.29 7.41
CA ARG A 81 -21.67 4.05 8.12
C ARG A 81 -21.85 4.95 9.34
N SER A 82 -20.79 5.18 10.13
CA SER A 82 -20.86 6.04 11.30
C SER A 82 -21.07 7.50 10.90
N MET A 83 -20.39 7.96 9.85
CA MET A 83 -20.60 9.30 9.29
C MET A 83 -22.00 9.48 8.72
N GLY A 84 -22.53 8.48 8.00
CA GLY A 84 -23.90 8.49 7.48
C GLY A 84 -24.97 8.51 8.57
N ALA A 85 -24.70 7.87 9.72
CA ALA A 85 -25.56 7.91 10.92
C ALA A 85 -25.39 9.18 11.77
N ASN A 86 -24.48 10.09 11.38
CA ASN A 86 -24.11 11.29 12.15
C ASN A 86 -23.57 10.97 13.57
N ASP A 87 -22.98 9.77 13.74
CA ASP A 87 -22.40 9.29 15.00
C ASP A 87 -20.87 9.53 14.97
N ILE A 88 -20.50 10.77 15.29
CA ILE A 88 -19.11 11.23 15.25
C ILE A 88 -18.27 10.52 16.32
N ASP A 89 -18.83 10.32 17.52
CA ASP A 89 -18.12 9.64 18.62
C ASP A 89 -17.74 8.21 18.25
N LYS A 90 -18.63 7.52 17.56
CA LYS A 90 -18.35 6.18 17.05
C LYS A 90 -17.30 6.19 15.92
N ALA A 91 -17.37 7.16 15.02
CA ALA A 91 -16.38 7.32 13.96
C ALA A 91 -14.98 7.54 14.56
N GLU A 92 -14.83 8.38 15.55
CA GLU A 92 -13.56 8.66 16.24
C GLU A 92 -13.00 7.40 16.92
N LYS A 93 -13.82 6.65 17.65
CA LYS A 93 -13.41 5.37 18.23
C LYS A 93 -12.94 4.37 17.17
N LEU A 94 -13.63 4.30 16.03
CA LEU A 94 -13.25 3.41 14.92
C LEU A 94 -11.91 3.81 14.30
N ILE A 95 -11.59 5.11 14.23
CA ILE A 95 -10.28 5.60 13.77
C ILE A 95 -9.17 5.07 14.69
N TRP A 96 -9.33 5.23 16.01
CA TRP A 96 -8.36 4.70 16.97
C TRP A 96 -8.19 3.19 16.88
N HIS A 97 -9.29 2.44 16.80
CA HIS A 97 -9.22 0.98 16.61
C HIS A 97 -8.51 0.61 15.30
N SER A 98 -8.74 1.36 14.22
CA SER A 98 -8.09 1.07 12.94
C SER A 98 -6.56 1.28 13.00
N ILE A 99 -6.10 2.29 13.73
CA ILE A 99 -4.67 2.54 13.96
C ILE A 99 -4.05 1.38 14.75
N VAL A 100 -4.67 1.00 15.88
CA VAL A 100 -4.18 -0.11 16.72
C VAL A 100 -4.13 -1.43 15.96
N ILE A 101 -5.19 -1.76 15.21
CA ILE A 101 -5.26 -2.99 14.42
C ILE A 101 -4.22 -2.97 13.30
N SER A 102 -4.02 -1.83 12.63
CA SER A 102 -3.00 -1.70 11.58
C SER A 102 -1.59 -1.89 12.12
N LEU A 103 -1.26 -1.25 13.24
CA LEU A 103 0.05 -1.43 13.88
C LEU A 103 0.24 -2.86 14.39
N GLY A 104 -0.77 -3.45 15.01
CA GLY A 104 -0.76 -4.85 15.46
C GLY A 104 -0.59 -5.82 14.29
N GLY A 105 -1.30 -5.60 13.20
CA GLY A 105 -1.17 -6.40 11.98
C GLY A 105 0.23 -6.28 11.38
N ALA A 106 0.74 -5.06 11.21
CA ALA A 106 2.08 -4.84 10.66
C ALA A 106 3.17 -5.49 11.53
N LEU A 107 3.08 -5.36 12.86
CA LEU A 107 3.99 -6.01 13.81
C LEU A 107 3.90 -7.54 13.72
N THR A 108 2.70 -8.09 13.60
CA THR A 108 2.50 -9.53 13.45
C THR A 108 3.19 -10.06 12.19
N PHE A 109 2.99 -9.40 11.05
CA PHE A 109 3.65 -9.76 9.79
C PHE A 109 5.17 -9.61 9.87
N LEU A 110 5.67 -8.54 10.51
CA LEU A 110 7.09 -8.33 10.73
C LEU A 110 7.69 -9.47 11.58
N ILE A 111 7.05 -9.83 12.70
CA ILE A 111 7.52 -10.90 13.59
C ILE A 111 7.51 -12.25 12.84
N ILE A 112 6.43 -12.58 12.12
CA ILE A 112 6.37 -13.80 11.30
C ILE A 112 7.50 -13.82 10.28
N PHE A 113 7.77 -12.70 9.62
CA PHE A 113 8.85 -12.62 8.63
C PHE A 113 10.23 -12.76 9.30
N LEU A 114 10.48 -12.14 10.44
CA LEU A 114 11.76 -12.27 11.16
C LEU A 114 12.02 -13.70 11.62
N LEU A 115 10.99 -14.42 12.05
CA LEU A 115 11.10 -15.79 12.52
C LEU A 115 11.19 -16.82 11.38
N PHE A 116 10.40 -16.63 10.34
CA PHE A 116 10.18 -17.65 9.29
C PHE A 116 10.51 -17.17 7.88
N GLY A 117 10.97 -15.93 7.69
CA GLY A 117 11.13 -15.31 6.36
C GLY A 117 12.08 -16.11 5.45
N LYS A 118 13.21 -16.57 5.97
CA LYS A 118 14.13 -17.42 5.18
C LYS A 118 13.49 -18.74 4.77
N GLN A 119 12.76 -19.40 5.69
CA GLN A 119 12.06 -20.66 5.41
C GLN A 119 10.95 -20.47 4.38
N LEU A 120 10.18 -19.38 4.50
CA LEU A 120 9.12 -19.04 3.56
C LEU A 120 9.67 -18.82 2.15
N LEU A 121 10.73 -18.01 2.03
CA LEU A 121 11.41 -17.77 0.75
C LEU A 121 12.04 -19.05 0.18
N PHE A 122 12.61 -19.91 1.03
CA PHE A 122 13.13 -21.21 0.62
C PHE A 122 12.04 -22.13 0.08
N LEU A 123 10.86 -22.17 0.73
CA LEU A 123 9.69 -22.93 0.27
C LEU A 123 9.15 -22.42 -1.06
N LEU A 124 9.24 -21.11 -1.31
CA LEU A 124 8.88 -20.50 -2.59
C LEU A 124 9.88 -20.76 -3.71
N GLY A 125 10.97 -21.48 -3.42
CA GLY A 125 11.95 -21.89 -4.42
C GLY A 125 13.27 -21.13 -4.38
N GLY A 126 13.45 -20.19 -3.43
CA GLY A 126 14.69 -19.44 -3.26
C GLY A 126 15.88 -20.34 -2.90
N ARG A 127 17.02 -20.13 -3.56
CA ARG A 127 18.27 -20.86 -3.31
C ARG A 127 19.47 -19.92 -3.47
N GLY A 128 20.54 -20.20 -2.76
CA GLY A 128 21.81 -19.48 -2.90
C GLY A 128 21.66 -17.96 -2.75
N ASP A 129 22.28 -17.23 -3.67
CA ASP A 129 22.33 -15.76 -3.66
C ASP A 129 20.93 -15.13 -3.81
N ILE A 130 20.07 -15.74 -4.65
CA ILE A 130 18.68 -15.25 -4.84
C ILE A 130 17.90 -15.26 -3.52
N LEU A 131 18.06 -16.32 -2.71
CA LEU A 131 17.42 -16.38 -1.39
C LEU A 131 17.92 -15.27 -0.47
N GLN A 132 19.23 -15.03 -0.47
CA GLN A 132 19.85 -14.01 0.38
C GLN A 132 19.42 -12.58 -0.03
N GLU A 133 19.47 -12.28 -1.33
CA GLU A 133 19.01 -10.99 -1.86
C GLU A 133 17.52 -10.76 -1.59
N SER A 134 16.69 -11.78 -1.82
CA SER A 134 15.25 -11.68 -1.54
C SER A 134 14.96 -11.47 -0.06
N TYR A 135 15.72 -12.14 0.83
CA TYR A 135 15.55 -11.95 2.28
C TYR A 135 15.94 -10.53 2.72
N MET A 136 17.06 -9.99 2.20
CA MET A 136 17.47 -8.62 2.49
C MET A 136 16.43 -7.60 1.99
N TYR A 137 15.96 -7.78 0.76
CA TYR A 137 14.93 -6.93 0.17
C TYR A 137 13.63 -6.96 1.00
N CYS A 138 13.12 -8.14 1.32
CA CYS A 138 11.93 -8.29 2.15
C CYS A 138 12.12 -7.70 3.55
N SER A 139 13.31 -7.85 4.16
CA SER A 139 13.59 -7.30 5.49
C SER A 139 13.36 -5.80 5.52
N VAL A 140 13.89 -5.05 4.55
CA VAL A 140 13.68 -3.59 4.45
C VAL A 140 12.20 -3.27 4.29
N LEU A 141 11.48 -4.01 3.43
CA LEU A 141 10.06 -3.77 3.19
C LEU A 141 9.19 -4.09 4.41
N PHE A 142 9.47 -5.16 5.15
CA PHE A 142 8.71 -5.50 6.35
C PHE A 142 8.98 -4.54 7.51
N PHE A 143 10.21 -4.03 7.68
CA PHE A 143 10.49 -2.94 8.62
C PHE A 143 9.76 -1.65 8.25
N GLY A 144 9.76 -1.28 6.96
CA GLY A 144 8.98 -0.14 6.44
C GLY A 144 7.46 -0.38 6.45
N GLY A 145 7.04 -1.63 6.58
CA GLY A 145 5.64 -2.07 6.57
C GLY A 145 4.77 -1.38 7.62
N LEU A 146 5.32 -1.06 8.80
CA LEU A 146 4.61 -0.31 9.84
C LEU A 146 4.06 1.03 9.32
N ILE A 147 4.89 1.77 8.60
CA ILE A 147 4.51 3.06 8.01
C ILE A 147 3.49 2.85 6.89
N LEU A 148 3.70 1.83 6.04
CA LEU A 148 2.80 1.53 4.93
C LEU A 148 1.40 1.11 5.42
N TRP A 149 1.31 0.27 6.45
CA TRP A 149 0.03 -0.15 7.01
C TRP A 149 -0.70 1.00 7.66
N LEU A 150 0.01 1.84 8.41
CA LEU A 150 -0.58 3.02 9.04
C LEU A 150 -1.09 4.02 8.00
N SER A 151 -0.30 4.33 6.97
CA SER A 151 -0.71 5.23 5.89
C SER A 151 -1.89 4.67 5.09
N GLY A 152 -1.93 3.35 4.86
CA GLY A 152 -3.05 2.64 4.25
C GLY A 152 -4.35 2.77 5.05
N SER A 153 -4.26 2.57 6.37
CA SER A 153 -5.38 2.71 7.30
C SER A 153 -5.92 4.15 7.36
N LEU A 154 -5.03 5.14 7.47
CA LEU A 154 -5.42 6.55 7.45
C LEU A 154 -6.05 6.95 6.11
N SER A 155 -5.53 6.44 5.01
CA SER A 155 -6.14 6.62 3.69
C SER A 155 -7.53 5.98 3.61
N ALA A 156 -7.74 4.83 4.24
CA ALA A 156 -9.05 4.16 4.33
C ALA A 156 -10.06 4.98 5.16
N VAL A 157 -9.60 5.58 6.26
CA VAL A 157 -10.41 6.52 7.07
C VAL A 157 -10.87 7.69 6.22
N LEU A 158 -9.95 8.35 5.51
CA LEU A 158 -10.28 9.50 4.65
C LEU A 158 -11.29 9.11 3.55
N ARG A 159 -11.12 7.93 2.94
CA ARG A 159 -12.10 7.40 1.98
C ARG A 159 -13.47 7.17 2.63
N GLY A 160 -13.49 6.63 3.84
CA GLY A 160 -14.73 6.46 4.62
C GLY A 160 -15.44 7.76 4.97
N MET A 161 -14.69 8.84 5.13
CA MET A 161 -15.20 10.22 5.31
C MET A 161 -15.62 10.89 3.97
N GLY A 162 -15.60 10.17 2.85
CA GLY A 162 -15.94 10.68 1.53
C GLY A 162 -14.84 11.50 0.84
N ASN A 163 -13.64 11.58 1.43
CA ASN A 163 -12.51 12.26 0.81
C ASN A 163 -11.66 11.28 -0.01
N MET A 164 -12.03 11.10 -1.28
CA MET A 164 -11.30 10.23 -2.20
C MET A 164 -10.10 10.93 -2.85
N ARG A 165 -10.13 12.28 -2.93
CA ARG A 165 -9.12 13.05 -3.66
C ARG A 165 -7.78 13.08 -2.94
N PHE A 166 -7.79 13.31 -1.63
CA PHE A 166 -6.54 13.46 -0.88
C PHE A 166 -5.68 12.18 -0.90
N PRO A 167 -6.21 10.96 -0.59
CA PRO A 167 -5.44 9.72 -0.72
C PRO A 167 -4.93 9.47 -2.14
N ALA A 168 -5.76 9.76 -3.16
CA ALA A 168 -5.35 9.58 -4.55
C ALA A 168 -4.21 10.54 -4.94
N THR A 169 -4.30 11.82 -4.55
CA THR A 169 -3.24 12.81 -4.82
C THR A 169 -1.94 12.43 -4.10
N LEU A 170 -2.04 12.02 -2.83
CA LEU A 170 -0.88 11.56 -2.06
C LEU A 170 -0.21 10.36 -2.75
N MET A 171 -1.01 9.38 -3.21
CA MET A 171 -0.52 8.22 -3.93
C MET A 171 0.22 8.62 -5.23
N VAL A 172 -0.30 9.56 -6.01
CA VAL A 172 0.36 10.05 -7.22
C VAL A 172 1.66 10.77 -6.90
N CYS A 173 1.68 11.65 -5.88
CA CYS A 173 2.89 12.36 -5.47
C CYS A 173 3.97 11.41 -4.98
N THR A 174 3.62 10.43 -4.14
CA THR A 174 4.56 9.42 -3.65
C THR A 174 5.07 8.52 -4.77
N SER A 175 4.22 8.14 -5.73
CA SER A 175 4.60 7.37 -6.91
C SER A 175 5.63 8.11 -7.77
N PHE A 176 5.43 9.40 -7.98
CA PHE A 176 6.38 10.22 -8.73
C PHE A 176 7.73 10.32 -8.02
N LEU A 177 7.72 10.58 -6.71
CA LEU A 177 8.92 10.62 -5.88
C LEU A 177 9.64 9.26 -5.88
N GLN A 178 8.90 8.16 -5.82
CA GLN A 178 9.41 6.79 -5.86
C GLN A 178 10.21 6.53 -7.15
N VAL A 179 9.67 6.89 -8.32
CA VAL A 179 10.37 6.72 -9.61
C VAL A 179 11.64 7.54 -9.66
N LEU A 180 11.61 8.80 -9.18
CA LEU A 180 12.80 9.66 -9.15
C LEU A 180 13.90 9.10 -8.24
N LEU A 181 13.54 8.64 -7.04
CA LEU A 181 14.49 8.06 -6.10
C LEU A 181 15.03 6.72 -6.61
N SER A 182 14.16 5.81 -7.05
CA SER A 182 14.59 4.51 -7.59
C SER A 182 15.48 4.67 -8.81
N GLY A 183 15.13 5.56 -9.75
CA GLY A 183 15.97 5.87 -10.90
C GLY A 183 17.31 6.49 -10.49
N GLY A 184 17.31 7.44 -9.57
CA GLY A 184 18.52 8.08 -9.05
C GLY A 184 19.46 7.09 -8.36
N PHE A 185 18.94 6.22 -7.51
CA PHE A 185 19.75 5.22 -6.81
C PHE A 185 20.25 4.11 -7.73
N ILE A 186 19.40 3.58 -8.61
CA ILE A 186 19.79 2.45 -9.47
C ILE A 186 20.67 2.90 -10.63
N LEU A 187 20.32 3.99 -11.31
CA LEU A 187 21.08 4.46 -12.47
C LEU A 187 22.24 5.39 -12.06
N GLY A 188 22.05 6.25 -11.03
CA GLY A 188 23.06 7.21 -10.61
C GLY A 188 24.19 6.60 -9.80
N LEU A 189 23.88 5.78 -8.78
CA LEU A 189 24.89 5.13 -7.94
C LEU A 189 25.53 3.91 -8.63
N SER A 190 24.80 3.20 -9.46
CA SER A 190 25.32 2.06 -10.22
C SER A 190 26.35 2.49 -11.28
N LEU A 191 26.23 3.71 -11.82
CA LEU A 191 27.21 4.27 -12.77
C LEU A 191 28.51 4.79 -12.10
N ILE A 192 28.50 5.00 -10.78
CA ILE A 192 29.68 5.46 -10.02
C ILE A 192 30.60 4.28 -9.61
N HIS A 193 30.09 3.04 -9.67
CA HIS A 193 30.83 1.84 -9.29
C HIS A 193 31.29 0.98 -10.49
N ILE A 194 31.28 1.52 -11.69
CA ILE A 194 31.98 0.95 -12.86
C ILE A 194 33.26 1.80 -13.11
#